data_93cac77bc09ab8012796cad61c7727fd
#
_entry.id   93cac77bc09ab8012796cad61c7727fd
#
_cell.length_a   1.000
_cell.length_b   1.000
_cell.length_c   1.000
_cell.angle_alpha   90.00
_cell.angle_beta   90.00
_cell.angle_gamma   90.00
#
_symmetry.space_group_name_H-M   'P 1'
#
loop_
_entity.id
_entity.type
_entity.pdbx_description
1 polymer ?
#
loop_
_entity_poly.entity_id
_entity_poly.type
_entity_poly.pdbx_seq_one_letter_code
_entity_poly.pdbx_strand_id
1 'polypeptide(L)'
;MQVDFYYYSYQCPLNYNMLRLLSECKDIELNTYDIAQKPELAEKMQMYFPTLTIINGNTRRYSPITAGFIEELKAGRVPKERPFCPKNGTKPAQGRLVSIGANNIEKACLCCGSPCAESAVCKAKFLKLHGEESFGYMLLDGKKALLGGAEYLPSLSVPYSVPKDEETAFITCCYLTDEEYDCKSAPLSALERSLAEKYSRVTVISDEKGVFPNGNMEFSLLHGYQDEGIVYEDENYCRLHLMSKQI
;
A
#
# COMPACT_ATOMS: atom_id res chain seq x y z
N MET A 1 -19.86 19.59 -0.12
CA MET A 1 -19.13 18.68 0.81
C MET A 1 -17.66 18.86 0.56
N GLN A 2 -16.84 19.04 1.60
CA GLN A 2 -15.38 19.15 1.46
C GLN A 2 -14.75 17.76 1.47
N VAL A 3 -13.78 17.53 0.58
CA VAL A 3 -12.99 16.31 0.48
C VAL A 3 -11.52 16.68 0.35
N ASP A 4 -10.73 16.30 1.34
CA ASP A 4 -9.28 16.45 1.33
C ASP A 4 -8.66 15.08 1.02
N PHE A 5 -7.95 14.97 -0.10
CA PHE A 5 -7.32 13.73 -0.56
C PHE A 5 -5.81 13.84 -0.49
N TYR A 6 -5.21 13.07 0.41
CA TYR A 6 -3.77 12.95 0.59
C TYR A 6 -3.29 11.67 -0.09
N TYR A 7 -2.21 11.75 -0.86
CA TYR A 7 -1.70 10.59 -1.58
C TYR A 7 -0.18 10.64 -1.69
N TYR A 8 0.47 9.47 -1.62
CA TYR A 8 1.91 9.36 -1.82
C TYR A 8 2.19 9.15 -3.30
N SER A 9 2.15 10.22 -4.08
CA SER A 9 2.31 10.22 -5.54
C SER A 9 1.63 9.01 -6.17
N TYR A 10 2.37 8.23 -6.95
CA TYR A 10 1.86 7.02 -7.59
C TYR A 10 2.48 5.74 -7.01
N GLN A 11 2.88 5.73 -5.75
CA GLN A 11 3.32 4.51 -5.07
C GLN A 11 2.22 3.43 -5.15
N CYS A 12 0.97 3.79 -4.89
CA CYS A 12 -0.17 2.95 -5.21
C CYS A 12 -0.73 3.31 -6.61
N PRO A 13 -0.85 2.37 -7.55
CA PRO A 13 -1.37 2.66 -8.90
C PRO A 13 -2.83 3.11 -8.88
N LEU A 14 -3.59 2.80 -7.82
CA LEU A 14 -4.98 3.28 -7.67
C LEU A 14 -5.08 4.79 -7.50
N ASN A 15 -4.02 5.47 -7.02
CA ASN A 15 -4.03 6.92 -6.83
C ASN A 15 -4.40 7.67 -8.11
N TYR A 16 -3.94 7.18 -9.27
CA TYR A 16 -4.30 7.76 -10.57
C TYR A 16 -5.82 7.75 -10.81
N ASN A 17 -6.45 6.58 -10.62
CA ASN A 17 -7.89 6.44 -10.83
C ASN A 17 -8.70 7.20 -9.78
N MET A 18 -8.26 7.20 -8.52
CA MET A 18 -8.94 7.92 -7.45
C MET A 18 -8.92 9.43 -7.67
N LEU A 19 -7.76 9.99 -8.06
CA LEU A 19 -7.64 11.40 -8.44
C LEU A 19 -8.57 11.76 -9.60
N ARG A 20 -8.63 10.91 -10.63
CA ARG A 20 -9.53 11.12 -11.77
C ARG A 20 -10.99 11.12 -11.34
N LEU A 21 -11.44 10.11 -10.60
CA LEU A 21 -12.81 10.02 -10.11
C LEU A 21 -13.21 11.23 -9.25
N LEU A 22 -12.33 11.66 -8.35
CA LEU A 22 -12.58 12.84 -7.51
C LEU A 22 -12.64 14.12 -8.34
N SER A 23 -11.73 14.31 -9.31
CA SER A 23 -11.69 15.51 -10.15
C SER A 23 -12.90 15.65 -11.09
N GLU A 24 -13.52 14.53 -11.46
CA GLU A 24 -14.75 14.49 -12.24
C GLU A 24 -16.02 14.81 -11.41
N CYS A 25 -15.93 14.75 -10.08
CA CYS A 25 -17.05 15.02 -9.16
C CYS A 25 -17.17 16.52 -8.87
N LYS A 26 -18.08 17.21 -9.58
CA LYS A 26 -18.28 18.66 -9.45
C LYS A 26 -19.04 19.09 -8.21
N ASP A 27 -19.65 18.17 -7.50
CA ASP A 27 -20.52 18.42 -6.35
C ASP A 27 -19.78 18.49 -5.01
N ILE A 28 -18.43 18.41 -5.06
CA ILE A 28 -17.56 18.48 -3.89
C ILE A 28 -16.55 19.62 -4.01
N GLU A 29 -16.14 20.16 -2.88
CA GLU A 29 -14.95 20.98 -2.74
C GLU A 29 -13.75 20.06 -2.53
N LEU A 30 -12.94 19.85 -3.57
CA LEU A 30 -11.82 18.95 -3.57
C LEU A 30 -10.50 19.66 -3.33
N ASN A 31 -9.75 19.23 -2.31
CA ASN A 31 -8.35 19.57 -2.11
C ASN A 31 -7.50 18.31 -2.26
N THR A 32 -6.40 18.40 -3.00
CA THR A 32 -5.46 17.27 -3.19
C THR A 32 -4.06 17.62 -2.72
N TYR A 33 -3.42 16.67 -2.04
CA TYR A 33 -2.11 16.86 -1.43
C TYR A 33 -1.20 15.67 -1.76
N ASP A 34 -0.19 15.90 -2.62
CA ASP A 34 0.87 14.90 -2.84
C ASP A 34 1.90 15.01 -1.71
N ILE A 35 1.91 14.01 -0.84
CA ILE A 35 2.82 13.97 0.32
C ILE A 35 4.27 13.65 -0.05
N ALA A 36 4.56 13.22 -1.28
CA ALA A 36 5.93 13.14 -1.77
C ALA A 36 6.57 14.53 -1.88
N GLN A 37 5.76 15.56 -2.14
CA GLN A 37 6.19 16.96 -2.23
C GLN A 37 6.11 17.70 -0.88
N LYS A 38 5.34 17.17 0.08
CA LYS A 38 5.04 17.75 1.39
C LYS A 38 5.05 16.67 2.47
N PRO A 39 6.21 16.04 2.75
CA PRO A 39 6.28 14.90 3.68
C PRO A 39 5.82 15.24 5.11
N GLU A 40 5.93 16.52 5.52
CA GLU A 40 5.44 17.01 6.81
C GLU A 40 3.91 16.81 6.98
N LEU A 41 3.16 16.71 5.87
CA LEU A 41 1.73 16.41 5.92
C LEU A 41 1.46 14.95 6.30
N ALA A 42 2.34 14.01 5.95
CA ALA A 42 2.17 12.62 6.34
C ALA A 42 2.22 12.46 7.86
N GLU A 43 3.17 13.12 8.52
CA GLU A 43 3.28 13.14 9.98
C GLU A 43 2.08 13.86 10.62
N LYS A 44 1.77 15.09 10.16
CA LYS A 44 0.65 15.89 10.68
C LYS A 44 -0.68 15.14 10.59
N MET A 45 -0.89 14.41 9.48
CA MET A 45 -2.12 13.67 9.24
C MET A 45 -2.05 12.23 9.76
N GLN A 46 -0.96 11.83 10.42
CA GLN A 46 -0.73 10.45 10.89
C GLN A 46 -1.01 9.43 9.77
N MET A 47 -0.36 9.64 8.61
CA MET A 47 -0.58 8.85 7.42
C MET A 47 0.52 7.79 7.30
N TYR A 48 0.11 6.52 7.14
CA TYR A 48 1.01 5.37 7.05
C TYR A 48 0.79 4.53 5.79
N PHE A 49 -0.13 4.96 4.93
CA PHE A 49 -0.49 4.29 3.68
C PHE A 49 -0.48 5.29 2.53
N PRO A 50 -0.45 4.80 1.28
CA PRO A 50 -0.31 5.67 0.11
C PRO A 50 -1.54 6.54 -0.17
N THR A 51 -2.64 6.36 0.57
CA THR A 51 -3.89 7.13 0.41
C THR A 51 -4.53 7.44 1.75
N LEU A 52 -5.11 8.64 1.86
CA LEU A 52 -5.99 9.03 2.94
C LEU A 52 -7.00 10.05 2.40
N THR A 53 -8.28 9.76 2.56
CA THR A 53 -9.37 10.69 2.26
C THR A 53 -9.97 11.21 3.55
N ILE A 54 -10.11 12.53 3.70
CA ILE A 54 -10.79 13.16 4.82
C ILE A 54 -12.01 13.89 4.30
N ILE A 55 -13.19 13.56 4.84
CA ILE A 55 -14.47 14.14 4.44
C ILE A 55 -14.93 15.06 5.55
N ASN A 56 -15.28 16.32 5.20
CA ASN A 56 -15.75 17.37 6.11
C ASN A 56 -14.84 17.56 7.34
N GLY A 57 -13.53 17.36 7.17
CA GLY A 57 -12.51 17.57 8.19
C GLY A 57 -12.42 16.52 9.31
N ASN A 58 -13.31 15.53 9.35
CA ASN A 58 -13.41 14.59 10.48
C ASN A 58 -13.53 13.12 10.12
N THR A 59 -14.05 12.76 8.97
CA THR A 59 -14.25 11.37 8.59
C THR A 59 -13.07 10.89 7.75
N ARG A 60 -12.23 10.01 8.31
CA ARG A 60 -11.05 9.44 7.65
C ARG A 60 -11.40 8.15 6.93
N ARG A 61 -10.84 7.96 5.75
CA ARG A 61 -10.97 6.74 4.94
C ARG A 61 -9.63 6.43 4.27
N TYR A 62 -9.24 5.17 4.33
CA TYR A 62 -8.04 4.66 3.66
C TYR A 62 -8.38 3.74 2.49
N SER A 63 -9.64 3.30 2.39
CA SER A 63 -10.11 2.42 1.32
C SER A 63 -10.04 3.13 -0.03
N PRO A 64 -9.84 2.37 -1.13
CA PRO A 64 -9.87 2.93 -2.46
C PRO A 64 -11.21 3.60 -2.79
N ILE A 65 -11.15 4.78 -3.39
CA ILE A 65 -12.34 5.50 -3.87
C ILE A 65 -12.89 4.77 -5.09
N THR A 66 -14.15 4.34 -4.99
CA THR A 66 -14.89 3.63 -6.03
C THR A 66 -15.97 4.53 -6.66
N ALA A 67 -16.58 4.09 -7.75
CA ALA A 67 -17.73 4.78 -8.33
C ALA A 67 -18.89 4.92 -7.31
N GLY A 68 -19.14 3.86 -6.50
CA GLY A 68 -20.15 3.90 -5.45
C GLY A 68 -19.85 4.94 -4.37
N PHE A 69 -18.58 5.09 -4.00
CA PHE A 69 -18.13 6.14 -3.09
C PHE A 69 -18.47 7.54 -3.65
N ILE A 70 -18.21 7.78 -4.94
CA ILE A 70 -18.52 9.05 -5.60
C ILE A 70 -20.03 9.33 -5.64
N GLU A 71 -20.85 8.30 -5.89
CA GLU A 71 -22.32 8.47 -5.89
C GLU A 71 -22.85 8.86 -4.50
N GLU A 72 -22.28 8.34 -3.41
CA GLU A 72 -22.62 8.78 -2.06
C GLU A 72 -22.25 10.26 -1.84
N LEU A 73 -21.05 10.68 -2.25
CA LEU A 73 -20.62 12.08 -2.16
C LEU A 73 -21.54 13.01 -2.95
N LYS A 74 -21.92 12.65 -4.19
CA LYS A 74 -22.87 13.41 -5.02
C LYS A 74 -24.23 13.53 -4.38
N ALA A 75 -24.68 12.49 -3.67
CA ALA A 75 -25.92 12.50 -2.93
C ALA A 75 -25.84 13.28 -1.59
N GLY A 76 -24.73 13.94 -1.31
CA GLY A 76 -24.50 14.67 -0.07
C GLY A 76 -24.32 13.78 1.17
N ARG A 77 -24.08 12.51 0.98
CA ARG A 77 -23.87 11.54 2.07
C ARG A 77 -22.41 11.23 2.28
N VAL A 78 -22.00 11.08 3.54
CA VAL A 78 -20.68 10.54 3.87
C VAL A 78 -20.72 9.03 3.67
N PRO A 79 -19.85 8.46 2.80
CA PRO A 79 -19.84 7.03 2.54
C PRO A 79 -19.62 6.22 3.82
N LYS A 80 -20.49 5.24 4.06
CA LYS A 80 -20.39 4.30 5.18
C LYS A 80 -19.68 3.06 4.69
N GLU A 81 -18.36 3.09 4.72
CA GLU A 81 -17.55 1.93 4.39
C GLU A 81 -17.28 1.07 5.62
N ARG A 82 -17.41 -0.24 5.47
CA ARG A 82 -16.82 -1.18 6.41
C ARG A 82 -15.36 -1.39 6.02
N PRO A 83 -14.45 -1.54 7.00
CA PRO A 83 -13.09 -1.92 6.70
C PRO A 83 -13.07 -3.18 5.83
N PHE A 84 -12.37 -3.11 4.71
CA PHE A 84 -12.12 -4.30 3.88
C PHE A 84 -10.96 -5.07 4.52
N CYS A 85 -11.24 -6.26 5.04
CA CYS A 85 -10.24 -7.14 5.63
C CYS A 85 -9.94 -8.28 4.63
N PRO A 86 -8.84 -8.18 3.87
CA PRO A 86 -8.48 -9.25 2.93
C PRO A 86 -8.17 -10.54 3.69
N LYS A 87 -8.75 -11.64 3.22
CA LYS A 87 -8.43 -12.96 3.74
C LYS A 87 -7.20 -13.50 3.01
N ASN A 88 -6.27 -14.08 3.77
CA ASN A 88 -5.12 -14.78 3.22
C ASN A 88 -5.41 -16.28 3.23
N GLY A 89 -5.25 -16.93 2.08
CA GLY A 89 -5.26 -18.38 2.01
C GLY A 89 -4.08 -18.99 2.76
N THR A 90 -4.16 -20.27 3.06
CA THR A 90 -3.14 -21.01 3.83
C THR A 90 -2.32 -21.97 2.98
N LYS A 91 -2.82 -22.34 1.80
CA LYS A 91 -2.10 -23.23 0.88
C LYS A 91 -1.07 -22.44 0.08
N PRO A 92 0.20 -22.85 0.02
CA PRO A 92 1.20 -22.15 -0.80
C PRO A 92 0.75 -22.04 -2.26
N ALA A 93 0.71 -20.82 -2.80
CA ALA A 93 0.44 -20.61 -4.21
C ALA A 93 1.60 -21.13 -5.07
N GLN A 94 1.27 -21.84 -6.15
CA GLN A 94 2.26 -22.35 -7.10
C GLN A 94 2.58 -21.30 -8.16
N GLY A 95 3.84 -20.94 -8.30
CA GLY A 95 4.26 -19.94 -9.27
C GLY A 95 5.76 -19.73 -9.34
N ARG A 96 6.18 -18.84 -10.22
CA ARG A 96 7.57 -18.42 -10.37
C ARG A 96 7.77 -17.05 -9.73
N LEU A 97 8.72 -16.94 -8.81
CA LEU A 97 9.18 -15.68 -8.27
C LEU A 97 10.00 -14.90 -9.31
N VAL A 98 9.71 -13.62 -9.43
CA VAL A 98 10.37 -12.71 -10.36
C VAL A 98 10.64 -11.40 -9.66
N SER A 99 11.88 -10.92 -9.70
CA SER A 99 12.25 -9.58 -9.21
C SER A 99 11.53 -8.50 -10.01
N ILE A 100 11.04 -7.47 -9.33
CA ILE A 100 10.37 -6.31 -9.95
C ILE A 100 11.44 -5.27 -10.27
N GLY A 101 11.68 -5.06 -11.56
CA GLY A 101 12.61 -4.06 -12.06
C GLY A 101 12.00 -3.22 -13.17
N ALA A 102 12.77 -2.31 -13.72
CA ALA A 102 12.33 -1.35 -14.75
C ALA A 102 11.63 -1.99 -15.96
N ASN A 103 12.02 -3.24 -16.30
CA ASN A 103 11.53 -3.93 -17.51
C ASN A 103 10.20 -4.70 -17.31
N ASN A 104 9.73 -4.87 -16.08
CA ASN A 104 8.52 -5.65 -15.78
C ASN A 104 7.61 -5.00 -14.74
N ILE A 105 7.92 -3.78 -14.33
CA ILE A 105 7.19 -3.03 -13.32
C ILE A 105 5.71 -2.85 -13.65
N GLU A 106 5.37 -2.72 -14.94
CA GLU A 106 3.99 -2.61 -15.40
C GLU A 106 3.14 -3.82 -14.98
N LYS A 107 3.76 -5.00 -14.94
CA LYS A 107 3.09 -6.20 -14.46
C LYS A 107 2.80 -6.14 -12.96
N ALA A 108 3.73 -5.65 -12.15
CA ALA A 108 3.51 -5.44 -10.72
C ALA A 108 2.39 -4.42 -10.45
N CYS A 109 2.14 -3.48 -11.37
CA CYS A 109 1.07 -2.49 -11.24
C CYS A 109 -0.34 -3.09 -11.38
N LEU A 110 -0.49 -4.36 -11.78
CA LEU A 110 -1.76 -5.08 -11.74
C LEU A 110 -2.19 -5.48 -10.31
N CYS A 111 -1.41 -5.11 -9.33
CA CYS A 111 -1.55 -5.48 -7.91
C CYS A 111 -2.90 -5.14 -7.26
N CYS A 112 -3.60 -4.12 -7.74
CA CYS A 112 -4.83 -3.60 -7.10
C CYS A 112 -6.08 -3.72 -8.00
N GLY A 113 -6.17 -4.76 -8.81
CA GLY A 113 -7.27 -4.93 -9.76
C GLY A 113 -6.84 -4.59 -11.18
N SER A 114 -7.72 -3.99 -11.98
CA SER A 114 -7.41 -3.62 -13.38
C SER A 114 -6.99 -2.15 -13.46
N PRO A 115 -5.74 -1.80 -13.16
CA PRO A 115 -5.25 -0.44 -13.37
C PRO A 115 -5.29 -0.15 -14.87
N CYS A 116 -5.55 1.10 -15.24
CA CYS A 116 -5.37 1.53 -16.63
C CYS A 116 -3.87 1.61 -16.98
N ALA A 117 -3.56 1.64 -18.26
CA ALA A 117 -2.18 1.72 -18.73
C ALA A 117 -1.45 2.95 -18.15
N GLU A 118 -2.16 4.07 -18.00
CA GLU A 118 -1.63 5.32 -17.46
C GLU A 118 -1.21 5.16 -16.00
N SER A 119 -1.98 4.43 -15.18
CA SER A 119 -1.64 4.20 -13.77
C SER A 119 -0.35 3.38 -13.64
N ALA A 120 -0.15 2.39 -14.51
CA ALA A 120 1.09 1.60 -14.56
C ALA A 120 2.31 2.45 -14.93
N VAL A 121 2.15 3.32 -15.95
CA VAL A 121 3.21 4.27 -16.34
C VAL A 121 3.55 5.25 -15.21
N CYS A 122 2.56 5.76 -14.51
CA CYS A 122 2.76 6.67 -13.38
C CYS A 122 3.53 6.00 -12.23
N LYS A 123 3.14 4.79 -11.83
CA LYS A 123 3.86 4.02 -10.83
C LYS A 123 5.29 3.69 -11.26
N ALA A 124 5.49 3.29 -12.52
CA ALA A 124 6.82 3.01 -13.05
C ALA A 124 7.75 4.25 -12.97
N LYS A 125 7.22 5.42 -13.31
CA LYS A 125 7.95 6.70 -13.18
C LYS A 125 8.28 6.99 -11.72
N PHE A 126 7.32 6.84 -10.82
CA PHE A 126 7.51 7.05 -9.39
C PHE A 126 8.64 6.16 -8.84
N LEU A 127 8.61 4.87 -9.09
CA LEU A 127 9.63 3.96 -8.60
C LEU A 127 11.02 4.26 -9.17
N LYS A 128 11.13 4.62 -10.44
CA LYS A 128 12.41 5.02 -11.05
C LYS A 128 13.07 6.23 -10.37
N LEU A 129 12.31 7.11 -9.72
CA LEU A 129 12.86 8.25 -8.98
C LEU A 129 13.66 7.82 -7.74
N HIS A 130 13.41 6.62 -7.21
CA HIS A 130 14.11 6.10 -6.03
C HIS A 130 15.43 5.39 -6.36
N GLY A 131 15.75 5.18 -7.67
CA GLY A 131 17.06 4.71 -8.11
C GLY A 131 17.44 3.27 -7.77
N GLU A 132 16.49 2.48 -7.27
CA GLU A 132 16.72 1.07 -6.92
C GLU A 132 16.70 0.18 -8.18
N GLU A 133 17.57 -0.83 -8.23
CA GLU A 133 17.59 -1.82 -9.32
C GLU A 133 16.39 -2.77 -9.26
N SER A 134 15.96 -3.11 -8.04
CA SER A 134 14.81 -3.95 -7.75
C SER A 134 13.90 -3.27 -6.72
N PHE A 135 12.59 -3.29 -6.97
CA PHE A 135 11.58 -2.71 -6.09
C PHE A 135 10.80 -3.76 -5.29
N GLY A 136 11.10 -5.04 -5.48
CA GLY A 136 10.39 -6.12 -4.83
C GLY A 136 10.41 -7.43 -5.61
N TYR A 137 9.50 -8.32 -5.22
CA TYR A 137 9.28 -9.60 -5.89
C TYR A 137 7.80 -9.82 -6.17
N MET A 138 7.50 -10.41 -7.32
CA MET A 138 6.16 -10.86 -7.68
C MET A 138 6.14 -12.37 -7.94
N LEU A 139 4.99 -12.99 -7.64
CA LEU A 139 4.68 -14.38 -7.94
C LEU A 139 3.82 -14.44 -9.19
N LEU A 140 4.25 -15.19 -10.20
CA LEU A 140 3.54 -15.36 -11.48
C LEU A 140 3.15 -16.81 -11.66
N ASP A 141 1.93 -17.07 -12.13
CA ASP A 141 1.48 -18.42 -12.50
C ASP A 141 2.16 -18.94 -13.80
N GLY A 142 1.80 -20.16 -14.20
CA GLY A 142 2.31 -20.78 -15.44
C GLY A 142 1.93 -20.03 -16.73
N LYS A 143 0.90 -19.19 -16.70
CA LYS A 143 0.48 -18.32 -17.80
C LYS A 143 1.03 -16.90 -17.69
N LYS A 144 1.91 -16.66 -16.72
CA LYS A 144 2.49 -15.36 -16.39
C LYS A 144 1.47 -14.34 -15.86
N ALA A 145 0.34 -14.77 -15.32
CA ALA A 145 -0.56 -13.90 -14.57
C ALA A 145 0.01 -13.62 -13.19
N LEU A 146 -0.24 -12.40 -12.67
CA LEU A 146 0.20 -11.98 -11.36
C LEU A 146 -0.67 -12.63 -10.29
N LEU A 147 -0.06 -13.39 -9.38
CA LEU A 147 -0.71 -14.00 -8.23
C LEU A 147 -0.57 -13.16 -6.96
N GLY A 148 0.59 -12.56 -6.75
CA GLY A 148 0.87 -11.75 -5.57
C GLY A 148 2.23 -11.09 -5.65
N GLY A 149 2.59 -10.30 -4.64
CA GLY A 149 3.88 -9.64 -4.59
C GLY A 149 4.14 -8.89 -3.29
N ALA A 150 5.41 -8.50 -3.13
CA ALA A 150 5.88 -7.64 -2.06
C ALA A 150 6.82 -6.57 -2.62
N GLU A 151 6.64 -5.33 -2.19
CA GLU A 151 7.42 -4.17 -2.63
C GLU A 151 7.96 -3.40 -1.43
N TYR A 152 9.09 -2.72 -1.64
CA TYR A 152 9.73 -1.91 -0.63
C TYR A 152 10.24 -0.58 -1.18
N LEU A 153 10.59 0.31 -0.27
CA LEU A 153 11.45 1.47 -0.48
C LEU A 153 12.44 1.57 0.69
N PRO A 154 13.61 2.24 0.52
CA PRO A 154 14.45 2.65 1.64
C PRO A 154 13.63 3.42 2.67
N SER A 155 13.82 3.21 3.98
CA SER A 155 13.05 3.92 5.01
C SER A 155 13.18 5.44 4.90
N LEU A 156 14.34 5.93 4.48
CA LEU A 156 14.61 7.35 4.22
C LEU A 156 13.75 7.95 3.10
N SER A 157 13.24 7.11 2.19
CA SER A 157 12.47 7.54 1.02
C SER A 157 10.97 7.62 1.25
N VAL A 158 10.45 7.02 2.33
CA VAL A 158 9.00 7.07 2.60
C VAL A 158 8.64 8.32 3.41
N PRO A 159 7.47 8.93 3.19
CA PRO A 159 7.08 10.17 3.89
C PRO A 159 6.51 9.90 5.29
N TYR A 160 6.25 8.65 5.64
CA TYR A 160 5.59 8.27 6.89
C TYR A 160 6.47 8.48 8.12
N SER A 161 5.85 8.69 9.30
CA SER A 161 6.54 8.80 10.59
C SER A 161 6.92 7.41 11.11
N VAL A 162 7.95 6.84 10.52
CA VAL A 162 8.55 5.53 10.86
C VAL A 162 10.06 5.72 11.08
N PRO A 163 10.76 4.78 11.73
CA PRO A 163 12.22 4.85 11.88
C PRO A 163 12.92 5.04 10.54
N LYS A 164 13.83 6.00 10.47
CA LYS A 164 14.52 6.44 9.25
C LYS A 164 16.02 6.31 9.42
N ASP A 165 16.62 5.35 8.74
CA ASP A 165 18.06 5.14 8.71
C ASP A 165 18.48 4.45 7.40
N GLU A 166 19.78 4.37 7.14
CA GLU A 166 20.34 3.75 5.94
C GLU A 166 20.29 2.22 5.96
N GLU A 167 20.11 1.62 7.14
CA GLU A 167 20.10 0.17 7.33
C GLU A 167 18.70 -0.43 7.35
N THR A 168 17.66 0.39 7.19
CA THR A 168 16.27 -0.05 7.26
C THR A 168 15.56 0.07 5.90
N ALA A 169 14.96 -1.04 5.45
CA ALA A 169 13.99 -1.07 4.36
C ALA A 169 12.56 -1.00 4.90
N PHE A 170 11.67 -0.32 4.20
CA PHE A 170 10.25 -0.23 4.52
C PHE A 170 9.43 -0.99 3.47
N ILE A 171 8.66 -1.99 3.88
CA ILE A 171 7.72 -2.70 3.01
C ILE A 171 6.55 -1.77 2.72
N THR A 172 6.42 -1.36 1.47
CA THR A 172 5.37 -0.44 1.04
C THR A 172 4.08 -1.15 0.69
N CYS A 173 4.14 -2.40 0.25
CA CYS A 173 2.97 -3.18 -0.11
C CYS A 173 3.28 -4.69 -0.18
N CYS A 174 2.39 -5.51 0.42
CA CYS A 174 2.26 -6.93 0.14
C CYS A 174 0.88 -7.14 -0.45
N TYR A 175 0.76 -7.45 -1.73
CA TYR A 175 -0.49 -7.33 -2.46
C TYR A 175 -1.00 -8.64 -3.05
N LEU A 176 -2.26 -8.58 -3.43
CA LEU A 176 -3.13 -9.65 -3.86
C LEU A 176 -3.32 -10.72 -2.79
N THR A 177 -4.56 -11.12 -2.67
CA THR A 177 -5.00 -12.18 -1.76
C THR A 177 -5.89 -13.14 -2.51
N ASP A 178 -5.83 -14.38 -2.10
CA ASP A 178 -6.74 -15.44 -2.52
C ASP A 178 -7.27 -16.11 -1.26
N GLU A 179 -8.53 -16.56 -1.24
CA GLU A 179 -9.13 -17.16 -0.05
C GLU A 179 -8.56 -18.56 0.24
N GLU A 180 -8.02 -19.24 -0.74
CA GLU A 180 -7.46 -20.58 -0.63
C GLU A 180 -5.94 -20.58 -0.59
N TYR A 181 -5.29 -19.73 -1.40
CA TYR A 181 -3.84 -19.73 -1.61
C TYR A 181 -3.14 -18.53 -0.98
N ASP A 182 -2.01 -18.81 -0.35
CA ASP A 182 -1.07 -17.80 0.12
C ASP A 182 -0.19 -17.29 -1.02
N CYS A 183 -0.52 -16.11 -1.50
CA CYS A 183 0.16 -15.46 -2.61
C CYS A 183 1.24 -14.44 -2.16
N LYS A 184 1.38 -14.20 -0.84
CA LYS A 184 2.23 -13.13 -0.28
C LYS A 184 3.51 -13.64 0.37
N SER A 185 3.47 -14.77 1.06
CA SER A 185 4.62 -15.25 1.86
C SER A 185 5.85 -15.53 1.01
N ALA A 186 5.67 -16.14 -0.16
CA ALA A 186 6.81 -16.45 -1.04
C ALA A 186 7.47 -15.18 -1.61
N PRO A 187 6.74 -14.16 -2.14
CA PRO A 187 7.32 -12.88 -2.53
C PRO A 187 7.98 -12.14 -1.38
N LEU A 188 7.33 -12.08 -0.20
CA LEU A 188 7.89 -11.41 0.98
C LEU A 188 9.22 -12.05 1.40
N SER A 189 9.27 -13.37 1.53
CA SER A 189 10.50 -14.08 1.90
C SER A 189 11.62 -13.94 0.86
N ALA A 190 11.27 -13.85 -0.44
CA ALA A 190 12.26 -13.59 -1.47
C ALA A 190 12.81 -12.17 -1.38
N LEU A 191 11.93 -11.20 -1.11
CA LEU A 191 12.32 -9.81 -0.91
C LEU A 191 13.24 -9.66 0.30
N GLU A 192 12.87 -10.21 1.46
CA GLU A 192 13.69 -10.16 2.68
C GLU A 192 15.10 -10.70 2.46
N ARG A 193 15.24 -11.88 1.80
CA ARG A 193 16.54 -12.41 1.45
C ARG A 193 17.38 -11.50 0.56
N SER A 194 16.76 -10.84 -0.39
CA SER A 194 17.45 -9.89 -1.26
C SER A 194 17.82 -8.60 -0.51
N LEU A 195 16.96 -8.15 0.41
CA LEU A 195 17.22 -6.96 1.23
C LEU A 195 18.37 -7.17 2.23
N ALA A 196 18.56 -8.39 2.74
CA ALA A 196 19.63 -8.72 3.68
C ALA A 196 21.05 -8.46 3.12
N GLU A 197 21.22 -8.29 1.82
CA GLU A 197 22.48 -7.90 1.19
C GLU A 197 22.82 -6.41 1.42
N LYS A 198 21.81 -5.58 1.73
CA LYS A 198 21.96 -4.12 1.83
C LYS A 198 21.46 -3.55 3.16
N TYR A 199 20.47 -4.18 3.77
CA TYR A 199 19.80 -3.69 4.98
C TYR A 199 19.92 -4.72 6.09
N SER A 200 19.98 -4.24 7.34
CA SER A 200 19.97 -5.11 8.53
C SER A 200 18.57 -5.28 9.11
N ARG A 201 17.63 -4.41 8.72
CA ARG A 201 16.27 -4.36 9.26
C ARG A 201 15.22 -4.09 8.18
N VAL A 202 14.07 -4.72 8.35
CA VAL A 202 12.86 -4.44 7.57
C VAL A 202 11.74 -4.01 8.50
N THR A 203 11.00 -2.98 8.09
CA THR A 203 9.80 -2.49 8.80
C THR A 203 8.57 -2.52 7.90
N VAL A 204 7.40 -2.67 8.50
CA VAL A 204 6.12 -2.64 7.81
C VAL A 204 5.03 -2.10 8.75
N ILE A 205 4.00 -1.48 8.19
CA ILE A 205 2.78 -1.16 8.94
C ILE A 205 1.79 -2.30 8.75
N SER A 206 1.31 -2.86 9.85
CA SER A 206 0.26 -3.88 9.89
C SER A 206 -0.93 -3.38 10.71
N ASP A 207 -2.11 -3.89 10.41
CA ASP A 207 -3.33 -3.57 11.14
C ASP A 207 -3.85 -4.82 11.86
N GLU A 208 -4.32 -4.67 13.09
CA GLU A 208 -4.91 -5.78 13.84
C GLU A 208 -6.06 -6.46 13.07
N LYS A 209 -6.85 -5.67 12.35
CA LYS A 209 -7.99 -6.15 11.57
C LYS A 209 -7.62 -6.59 10.14
N GLY A 210 -6.43 -6.21 9.65
CA GLY A 210 -5.98 -6.52 8.30
C GLY A 210 -6.66 -5.71 7.21
N VAL A 211 -7.03 -4.46 7.49
CA VAL A 211 -7.72 -3.55 6.54
C VAL A 211 -6.89 -3.22 5.31
N PHE A 212 -5.60 -3.47 5.35
CA PHE A 212 -4.67 -3.12 4.27
C PHE A 212 -4.00 -4.36 3.66
N PRO A 213 -3.55 -4.26 2.40
CA PRO A 213 -2.96 -5.38 1.67
C PRO A 213 -1.70 -5.95 2.32
N ASN A 214 -0.98 -5.19 3.14
CA ASN A 214 0.24 -5.66 3.84
C ASN A 214 0.02 -6.88 4.74
N GLY A 215 -1.22 -7.24 4.97
CA GLY A 215 -1.60 -8.31 5.87
C GLY A 215 -1.98 -7.77 7.25
N ASN A 216 -2.67 -8.62 8.01
CA ASN A 216 -2.96 -8.32 9.40
C ASN A 216 -1.72 -8.57 10.27
N MET A 217 -1.78 -8.14 11.53
CA MET A 217 -0.69 -8.31 12.49
C MET A 217 -0.28 -9.78 12.65
N GLU A 218 -1.23 -10.71 12.62
CA GLU A 218 -0.96 -12.16 12.69
C GLU A 218 -0.06 -12.62 11.52
N PHE A 219 -0.31 -12.14 10.30
CA PHE A 219 0.53 -12.43 9.15
C PHE A 219 1.98 -11.96 9.36
N SER A 220 2.17 -10.76 9.89
CA SER A 220 3.51 -10.24 10.19
C SER A 220 4.22 -11.06 11.29
N LEU A 221 3.51 -11.40 12.38
CA LEU A 221 4.05 -12.23 13.45
C LEU A 221 4.47 -13.62 12.96
N LEU A 222 3.66 -14.26 12.09
CA LEU A 222 3.98 -15.55 11.47
C LEU A 222 5.25 -15.50 10.60
N HIS A 223 5.58 -14.32 10.06
CA HIS A 223 6.80 -14.11 9.26
C HIS A 223 7.99 -13.63 10.10
N GLY A 224 7.87 -13.65 11.43
CA GLY A 224 8.96 -13.33 12.35
C GLY A 224 9.16 -11.84 12.62
N TYR A 225 8.19 -11.00 12.27
CA TYR A 225 8.21 -9.60 12.67
C TYR A 225 7.85 -9.47 14.16
N GLN A 226 8.42 -8.47 14.81
CA GLN A 226 8.13 -8.08 16.18
C GLN A 226 7.27 -6.82 16.17
N ASP A 227 6.35 -6.73 17.12
CA ASP A 227 5.50 -5.54 17.30
C ASP A 227 6.27 -4.46 18.07
N GLU A 228 6.49 -3.32 17.44
CA GLU A 228 7.14 -2.13 18.03
C GLU A 228 6.12 -1.19 18.69
N GLY A 229 4.84 -1.49 18.59
CA GLY A 229 3.74 -0.74 19.18
C GLY A 229 2.80 -0.06 18.22
N ILE A 230 1.75 0.52 18.79
CA ILE A 230 0.68 1.20 18.05
C ILE A 230 1.20 2.56 17.55
N VAL A 231 1.04 2.83 16.26
CA VAL A 231 1.37 4.11 15.63
C VAL A 231 0.13 4.96 15.30
N TYR A 232 -1.02 4.32 15.16
CA TYR A 232 -2.30 5.01 14.93
C TYR A 232 -3.48 4.12 15.32
N GLU A 233 -4.53 4.71 15.89
CA GLU A 233 -5.77 4.02 16.23
C GLU A 233 -6.99 4.85 15.84
N ASP A 234 -7.95 4.18 15.18
CA ASP A 234 -9.33 4.61 15.00
C ASP A 234 -10.23 3.44 15.47
N GLU A 235 -10.94 3.63 16.57
CA GLU A 235 -11.72 2.57 17.25
C GLU A 235 -12.62 1.78 16.28
N ASN A 236 -13.22 2.48 15.32
CA ASN A 236 -14.21 1.90 14.40
C ASN A 236 -13.59 1.36 13.11
N TYR A 237 -12.33 1.70 12.81
CA TYR A 237 -11.75 1.42 11.50
C TYR A 237 -10.49 0.57 11.56
N CYS A 238 -9.42 1.01 12.21
CA CYS A 238 -8.13 0.32 12.22
C CYS A 238 -7.34 0.57 13.51
N ARG A 239 -6.42 -0.35 13.82
CA ARG A 239 -5.36 -0.16 14.81
C ARG A 239 -4.05 -0.58 14.18
N LEU A 240 -3.20 0.41 13.89
CA LEU A 240 -1.98 0.24 13.11
C LEU A 240 -0.77 0.07 14.03
N HIS A 241 0.00 -0.95 13.75
CA HIS A 241 1.24 -1.27 14.44
C HIS A 241 2.43 -1.10 13.50
N LEU A 242 3.52 -0.57 14.03
CA LEU A 242 4.83 -0.70 13.40
C LEU A 242 5.38 -2.08 13.73
N MET A 243 5.66 -2.85 12.70
CA MET A 243 6.29 -4.16 12.83
C MET A 243 7.72 -4.10 12.31
N SER A 244 8.66 -4.79 12.95
CA SER A 244 10.05 -4.84 12.52
C SER A 244 10.60 -6.26 12.51
N LYS A 245 11.62 -6.50 11.68
CA LYS A 245 12.34 -7.77 11.60
C LYS A 245 13.81 -7.51 11.28
N GLN A 246 14.71 -8.14 12.01
CA GLN A 246 16.13 -8.22 11.65
C GLN A 246 16.32 -9.25 10.54
N ILE A 247 17.10 -8.92 9.52
CA ILE A 247 17.31 -9.75 8.34
C ILE A 247 18.80 -9.93 8.01
#